data_117fac428d3a1bda5a6c790e71f2c452
#
_entry.id   117fac428d3a1bda5a6c790e71f2c452
#
_cell.length_a   1.000
_cell.length_b   1.000
_cell.length_c   1.000
_cell.angle_alpha   90.00
_cell.angle_beta   90.00
_cell.angle_gamma   90.00
#
_symmetry.space_group_name_H-M   'P 1'
#
loop_
_entity.id
_entity.type
_entity.pdbx_description
1 polymer ?
#
loop_
_entity_poly.entity_id
_entity_poly.type
_entity_poly.pdbx_seq_one_letter_code
_entity_poly.pdbx_strand_id
1 'polypeptide(L)'
;MKNLDKLFNKYGLNKLSHGCSTGSKWFSSGDTIQSYSPVDGKLIGEISSGSKKDFDHIIKVSKKAFKEFREIPAPKRGELVRQFGNKLREEKELLGTLVSYEMGKSYQEGLGEVQEMIDICDFAVGLSRQLHGFTMHSERPTHRMYEQYHPLGIVGIISAFNFPVAVWSWNVALAWVCGNVAIWKPSEKTPLCSIICKKIIGEVLKENDIPEGVSCLINGDYKIGEMLSQSKSIPLLSATGSTRMGKIVSEKVGARLGKTLLELGGNNAIIVTPDADLKMTMMGTVFGAVGTCGQRCTSTRRLIVH
;
A
#
# COMPACT_ATOMS: atom_id res chain seq x y z
N MET A 1 22.55 7.81 -8.29
CA MET A 1 22.78 6.88 -9.43
C MET A 1 23.39 5.55 -8.99
N LYS A 2 24.56 5.46 -8.35
CA LYS A 2 25.14 4.15 -7.93
C LYS A 2 24.18 3.23 -7.14
N ASN A 3 23.35 3.78 -6.25
CA ASN A 3 22.35 2.98 -5.51
C ASN A 3 21.22 2.46 -6.40
N LEU A 4 20.79 3.24 -7.41
CA LEU A 4 19.77 2.81 -8.36
C LEU A 4 20.29 1.69 -9.26
N ASP A 5 21.51 1.83 -9.79
CA ASP A 5 22.14 0.77 -10.60
C ASP A 5 22.28 -0.53 -9.80
N LYS A 6 22.70 -0.41 -8.52
CA LYS A 6 22.77 -1.55 -7.61
C LYS A 6 21.40 -2.21 -7.39
N LEU A 7 20.36 -1.40 -7.15
CA LEU A 7 18.99 -1.86 -6.96
C LEU A 7 18.46 -2.56 -8.22
N PHE A 8 18.64 -1.93 -9.38
CA PHE A 8 18.15 -2.45 -10.66
C PHE A 8 18.85 -3.76 -11.05
N ASN A 9 20.15 -3.84 -10.81
CA ASN A 9 20.91 -5.09 -11.03
C ASN A 9 20.46 -6.18 -10.06
N LYS A 10 20.27 -5.86 -8.77
CA LYS A 10 19.82 -6.82 -7.75
C LYS A 10 18.46 -7.42 -8.08
N TYR A 11 17.51 -6.58 -8.53
CA TYR A 11 16.13 -6.96 -8.78
C TYR A 11 15.77 -7.14 -10.27
N GLY A 12 16.76 -7.02 -11.17
CA GLY A 12 16.57 -7.29 -12.60
C GLY A 12 15.62 -6.31 -13.31
N LEU A 13 15.70 -5.00 -12.99
CA LEU A 13 14.87 -3.95 -13.60
C LEU A 13 15.49 -3.29 -14.85
N ASN A 14 16.56 -3.82 -15.39
CA ASN A 14 17.29 -3.24 -16.53
C ASN A 14 16.57 -3.49 -17.89
N LYS A 15 15.41 -4.13 -17.88
CA LYS A 15 14.59 -4.48 -19.06
C LYS A 15 13.14 -4.18 -18.75
N LEU A 16 12.28 -4.27 -19.77
CA LEU A 16 10.83 -4.25 -19.59
C LEU A 16 10.41 -5.30 -18.55
N SER A 17 9.81 -4.82 -17.46
CA SER A 17 9.39 -5.65 -16.34
C SER A 17 7.90 -5.98 -16.44
N HIS A 18 7.50 -7.16 -15.96
CA HIS A 18 6.09 -7.46 -15.78
C HIS A 18 5.48 -6.63 -14.66
N GLY A 19 4.32 -6.05 -14.90
CA GLY A 19 3.60 -5.21 -13.94
C GLY A 19 2.60 -5.96 -13.05
N CYS A 20 2.45 -7.27 -13.20
CA CYS A 20 1.55 -8.09 -12.40
C CYS A 20 2.31 -9.23 -11.71
N SER A 21 1.86 -9.56 -10.48
CA SER A 21 2.40 -10.69 -9.74
C SER A 21 1.34 -11.29 -8.81
N THR A 22 1.39 -12.60 -8.59
CA THR A 22 0.56 -13.29 -7.58
C THR A 22 1.32 -13.63 -6.31
N GLY A 23 2.60 -13.36 -6.26
CA GLY A 23 3.51 -13.67 -5.16
C GLY A 23 4.94 -13.66 -5.68
N SER A 24 5.45 -14.80 -6.03
CA SER A 24 6.74 -14.97 -6.70
C SER A 24 6.63 -15.01 -8.24
N LYS A 25 5.45 -15.31 -8.77
CA LYS A 25 5.18 -15.41 -10.21
C LYS A 25 4.84 -14.05 -10.81
N TRP A 26 5.49 -13.73 -11.93
CA TRP A 26 5.34 -12.48 -12.66
C TRP A 26 4.75 -12.72 -14.05
N PHE A 27 3.84 -11.83 -14.46
CA PHE A 27 3.18 -11.85 -15.76
C PHE A 27 2.56 -10.49 -16.04
N SER A 28 2.17 -10.23 -17.28
CA SER A 28 1.35 -9.08 -17.69
C SER A 28 1.05 -9.20 -19.17
N SER A 29 -0.06 -8.64 -19.60
CA SER A 29 -0.52 -8.71 -21.00
C SER A 29 -1.15 -7.40 -21.50
N GLY A 30 -0.93 -6.30 -20.80
CA GLY A 30 -1.38 -4.96 -21.18
C GLY A 30 -0.27 -4.11 -21.79
N ASP A 31 -0.58 -2.83 -22.00
CA ASP A 31 0.30 -1.87 -22.64
C ASP A 31 1.52 -1.52 -21.76
N THR A 32 2.57 -1.01 -22.39
CA THR A 32 3.78 -0.54 -21.70
C THR A 32 3.51 0.79 -20.99
N ILE A 33 3.92 0.88 -19.73
CA ILE A 33 3.98 2.10 -18.94
C ILE A 33 5.45 2.48 -18.76
N GLN A 34 5.79 3.73 -19.10
CA GLN A 34 7.11 4.29 -18.92
C GLN A 34 7.16 5.12 -17.63
N SER A 35 8.18 4.93 -16.81
CA SER A 35 8.43 5.72 -15.61
C SER A 35 9.55 6.72 -15.86
N TYR A 36 9.26 7.99 -15.64
CA TYR A 36 10.22 9.09 -15.79
C TYR A 36 10.49 9.76 -14.44
N SER A 37 11.75 10.07 -14.18
CA SER A 37 12.12 10.82 -12.97
C SER A 37 11.71 12.29 -13.08
N PRO A 38 10.97 12.81 -12.10
CA PRO A 38 10.73 14.26 -12.04
C PRO A 38 11.96 15.07 -11.64
N VAL A 39 13.05 14.42 -11.22
CA VAL A 39 14.29 15.06 -10.79
C VAL A 39 15.09 15.59 -11.99
N ASP A 40 15.14 14.81 -13.08
CA ASP A 40 15.98 15.14 -14.25
C ASP A 40 15.31 14.80 -15.60
N GLY A 41 14.04 14.37 -15.57
CA GLY A 41 13.24 14.03 -16.76
C GLY A 41 13.65 12.75 -17.47
N LYS A 42 14.58 11.96 -16.92
CA LYS A 42 15.05 10.74 -17.58
C LYS A 42 14.09 9.58 -17.42
N LEU A 43 14.04 8.72 -18.43
CA LEU A 43 13.41 7.42 -18.33
C LEU A 43 14.14 6.57 -17.29
N ILE A 44 13.42 6.11 -16.28
CA ILE A 44 13.94 5.24 -15.21
C ILE A 44 13.80 3.77 -15.61
N GLY A 45 12.65 3.41 -16.20
CA GLY A 45 12.35 2.05 -16.61
C GLY A 45 10.96 1.92 -17.20
N GLU A 46 10.66 0.70 -17.66
CA GLU A 46 9.41 0.37 -18.33
C GLU A 46 8.79 -0.88 -17.72
N ILE A 47 7.47 -0.89 -17.64
CA ILE A 47 6.70 -2.06 -17.21
C ILE A 47 5.58 -2.35 -18.21
N SER A 48 5.20 -3.61 -18.33
CA SER A 48 3.97 -4.01 -19.03
C SER A 48 2.81 -4.03 -18.01
N SER A 49 1.73 -3.34 -18.28
CA SER A 49 0.56 -3.24 -17.39
C SER A 49 -0.27 -4.53 -17.38
N GLY A 50 -1.20 -4.62 -16.42
CA GLY A 50 -2.18 -5.69 -16.35
C GLY A 50 -3.37 -5.43 -17.27
N SER A 51 -3.95 -6.53 -17.75
CA SER A 51 -5.20 -6.55 -18.51
C SER A 51 -6.36 -7.10 -17.69
N LYS A 52 -7.55 -7.12 -18.27
CA LYS A 52 -8.72 -7.81 -17.69
C LYS A 52 -8.46 -9.31 -17.43
N LYS A 53 -7.74 -9.98 -18.36
CA LYS A 53 -7.35 -11.38 -18.20
C LYS A 53 -6.45 -11.58 -16.99
N ASP A 54 -5.48 -10.68 -16.80
CA ASP A 54 -4.57 -10.73 -15.65
C ASP A 54 -5.32 -10.48 -14.34
N PHE A 55 -6.26 -9.52 -14.33
CA PHE A 55 -7.11 -9.26 -13.18
C PHE A 55 -7.94 -10.49 -12.80
N ASP A 56 -8.59 -11.14 -13.75
CA ASP A 56 -9.41 -12.34 -13.51
C ASP A 56 -8.54 -13.51 -12.99
N HIS A 57 -7.34 -13.65 -13.51
CA HIS A 57 -6.37 -14.63 -13.01
C HIS A 57 -5.99 -14.34 -11.55
N ILE A 58 -5.65 -13.10 -11.23
CA ILE A 58 -5.33 -12.67 -9.85
C ILE A 58 -6.50 -12.96 -8.90
N ILE A 59 -7.72 -12.60 -9.26
CA ILE A 59 -8.92 -12.88 -8.43
C ILE A 59 -9.07 -14.39 -8.18
N LYS A 60 -8.89 -15.21 -9.21
CA LYS A 60 -8.99 -16.68 -9.10
C LYS A 60 -7.96 -17.25 -8.13
N VAL A 61 -6.70 -16.82 -8.28
CA VAL A 61 -5.58 -17.29 -7.44
C VAL A 61 -5.76 -16.81 -6.00
N SER A 62 -6.14 -15.54 -5.79
CA SER A 62 -6.37 -14.98 -4.45
C SER A 62 -7.52 -15.66 -3.71
N LYS A 63 -8.61 -16.02 -4.40
CA LYS A 63 -9.71 -16.80 -3.79
C LYS A 63 -9.24 -18.16 -3.27
N LYS A 64 -8.34 -18.82 -3.99
CA LYS A 64 -7.77 -20.09 -3.54
C LYS A 64 -6.86 -19.85 -2.34
N ALA A 65 -5.92 -18.91 -2.46
CA ALA A 65 -4.96 -18.60 -1.41
C ALA A 65 -5.64 -18.19 -0.09
N PHE A 66 -6.74 -17.44 -0.16
CA PHE A 66 -7.49 -17.03 1.03
C PHE A 66 -7.94 -18.20 1.88
N LYS A 67 -8.41 -19.29 1.26
CA LYS A 67 -8.88 -20.50 1.99
C LYS A 67 -7.76 -21.14 2.82
N GLU A 68 -6.55 -21.11 2.32
CA GLU A 68 -5.37 -21.69 2.97
C GLU A 68 -4.77 -20.69 3.99
N PHE A 69 -4.61 -19.44 3.60
CA PHE A 69 -3.95 -18.41 4.41
C PHE A 69 -4.73 -18.04 5.68
N ARG A 70 -6.06 -18.02 5.62
CA ARG A 70 -6.92 -17.75 6.79
C ARG A 70 -6.78 -18.78 7.92
N GLU A 71 -6.39 -20.01 7.60
CA GLU A 71 -6.20 -21.09 8.57
C GLU A 71 -4.86 -20.99 9.32
N ILE A 72 -3.93 -20.18 8.83
CA ILE A 72 -2.65 -19.93 9.53
C ILE A 72 -2.96 -19.06 10.75
N PRO A 73 -2.54 -19.45 11.97
CA PRO A 73 -2.78 -18.65 13.18
C PRO A 73 -2.21 -17.23 13.08
N ALA A 74 -2.92 -16.24 13.63
CA ALA A 74 -2.52 -14.83 13.53
C ALA A 74 -1.07 -14.55 13.95
N PRO A 75 -0.52 -15.11 15.06
CA PRO A 75 0.88 -14.92 15.40
C PRO A 75 1.88 -15.47 14.38
N LYS A 76 1.50 -16.52 13.64
CA LYS A 76 2.32 -17.05 12.55
C LYS A 76 2.30 -16.13 11.32
N ARG A 77 1.14 -15.54 11.01
CA ARG A 77 1.05 -14.48 10.00
C ARG A 77 1.84 -13.23 10.42
N GLY A 78 1.83 -12.89 11.73
CA GLY A 78 2.68 -11.84 12.30
C GLY A 78 4.17 -12.11 12.07
N GLU A 79 4.60 -13.36 12.14
CA GLU A 79 5.99 -13.73 11.87
C GLU A 79 6.39 -13.43 10.40
N LEU A 80 5.50 -13.67 9.42
CA LEU A 80 5.74 -13.27 8.03
C LEU A 80 5.91 -11.75 7.90
N VAL A 81 5.07 -10.98 8.61
CA VAL A 81 5.17 -9.52 8.61
C VAL A 81 6.47 -9.04 9.27
N ARG A 82 6.93 -9.71 10.34
CA ARG A 82 8.21 -9.41 10.98
C ARG A 82 9.39 -9.64 10.02
N GLN A 83 9.38 -10.76 9.29
CA GLN A 83 10.42 -11.06 8.28
C GLN A 83 10.39 -10.02 7.16
N PHE A 84 9.22 -9.60 6.71
CA PHE A 84 9.09 -8.53 5.72
C PHE A 84 9.69 -7.22 6.25
N GLY A 85 9.37 -6.82 7.50
CA GLY A 85 9.95 -5.63 8.13
C GLY A 85 11.49 -5.70 8.21
N ASN A 86 12.06 -6.89 8.45
CA ASN A 86 13.52 -7.06 8.46
C ASN A 86 14.13 -6.89 7.05
N LYS A 87 13.50 -7.45 6.02
CA LYS A 87 13.94 -7.22 4.62
C LYS A 87 13.85 -5.74 4.24
N LEU A 88 12.83 -5.03 4.70
CA LEU A 88 12.74 -3.59 4.48
C LEU A 88 13.87 -2.80 5.16
N ARG A 89 14.31 -3.22 6.37
CA ARG A 89 15.47 -2.63 7.05
C ARG A 89 16.75 -2.80 6.23
N GLU A 90 16.96 -4.01 5.67
CA GLU A 90 18.10 -4.31 4.82
C GLU A 90 18.10 -3.48 3.52
N GLU A 91 16.92 -3.24 2.92
CA GLU A 91 16.75 -2.56 1.64
C GLU A 91 16.46 -1.06 1.76
N LYS A 92 16.41 -0.51 2.97
CA LYS A 92 15.92 0.84 3.24
C LYS A 92 16.59 1.92 2.39
N GLU A 93 17.92 1.91 2.29
CA GLU A 93 18.65 2.90 1.52
C GLU A 93 18.38 2.78 0.01
N LEU A 94 18.34 1.56 -0.51
CA LEU A 94 18.13 1.31 -1.93
C LEU A 94 16.70 1.66 -2.34
N LEU A 95 15.70 1.20 -1.58
CA LEU A 95 14.30 1.50 -1.83
C LEU A 95 13.99 2.98 -1.63
N GLY A 96 14.52 3.62 -0.58
CA GLY A 96 14.37 5.05 -0.32
C GLY A 96 14.98 5.90 -1.44
N THR A 97 16.11 5.48 -2.03
CA THR A 97 16.68 6.12 -3.21
C THR A 97 15.74 6.07 -4.40
N LEU A 98 15.10 4.91 -4.66
CA LEU A 98 14.15 4.77 -5.75
C LEU A 98 12.90 5.62 -5.51
N VAL A 99 12.35 5.61 -4.31
CA VAL A 99 11.21 6.46 -3.93
C VAL A 99 11.50 7.92 -4.22
N SER A 100 12.68 8.41 -3.82
CA SER A 100 13.08 9.80 -4.07
C SER A 100 13.21 10.09 -5.56
N TYR A 101 13.78 9.18 -6.33
CA TYR A 101 14.06 9.42 -7.74
C TYR A 101 12.81 9.26 -8.63
N GLU A 102 11.93 8.31 -8.33
CA GLU A 102 10.70 8.05 -9.11
C GLU A 102 9.57 9.04 -8.75
N MET A 103 9.48 9.46 -7.46
CA MET A 103 8.42 10.37 -7.00
C MET A 103 8.87 11.84 -6.94
N GLY A 104 10.15 12.10 -6.72
CA GLY A 104 10.74 13.46 -6.66
C GLY A 104 10.85 14.06 -5.26
N LYS A 105 10.49 13.35 -4.19
CA LYS A 105 10.69 13.83 -2.81
C LYS A 105 12.16 13.78 -2.39
N SER A 106 12.51 14.50 -1.34
CA SER A 106 13.89 14.51 -0.82
C SER A 106 14.34 13.11 -0.42
N TYR A 107 15.66 12.88 -0.41
CA TYR A 107 16.23 11.58 -0.02
C TYR A 107 15.83 11.19 1.41
N GLN A 108 15.82 12.13 2.34
CA GLN A 108 15.40 11.88 3.72
C GLN A 108 13.92 11.48 3.81
N GLU A 109 13.06 12.08 3.00
CA GLU A 109 11.65 11.70 2.94
C GLU A 109 11.47 10.32 2.28
N GLY A 110 12.29 9.97 1.28
CA GLY A 110 12.31 8.62 0.71
C GLY A 110 12.71 7.56 1.75
N LEU A 111 13.74 7.83 2.55
CA LEU A 111 14.12 6.96 3.67
C LEU A 111 13.04 6.89 4.75
N GLY A 112 12.41 8.04 5.06
CA GLY A 112 11.29 8.15 6.00
C GLY A 112 10.10 7.31 5.58
N GLU A 113 9.77 7.30 4.29
CA GLU A 113 8.67 6.48 3.77
C GLU A 113 8.93 4.98 3.92
N VAL A 114 10.15 4.51 3.69
CA VAL A 114 10.50 3.12 3.97
C VAL A 114 10.50 2.83 5.48
N GLN A 115 10.86 3.83 6.31
CA GLN A 115 10.74 3.69 7.77
C GLN A 115 9.29 3.47 8.18
N GLU A 116 8.34 4.20 7.62
CA GLU A 116 6.91 3.98 7.89
C GLU A 116 6.44 2.56 7.54
N MET A 117 7.00 1.97 6.46
CA MET A 117 6.74 0.56 6.14
C MET A 117 7.24 -0.39 7.24
N ILE A 118 8.41 -0.10 7.79
CA ILE A 118 9.01 -0.89 8.89
C ILE A 118 8.16 -0.76 10.15
N ASP A 119 7.80 0.47 10.51
CA ASP A 119 7.06 0.77 11.74
C ASP A 119 5.67 0.10 11.74
N ILE A 120 4.96 0.12 10.61
CA ILE A 120 3.68 -0.59 10.50
C ILE A 120 3.83 -2.11 10.58
N CYS A 121 4.94 -2.66 10.07
CA CYS A 121 5.22 -4.08 10.27
C CYS A 121 5.39 -4.42 11.75
N ASP A 122 6.17 -3.64 12.49
CA ASP A 122 6.37 -3.83 13.93
C ASP A 122 5.04 -3.73 14.70
N PHE A 123 4.22 -2.74 14.37
CA PHE A 123 2.89 -2.57 14.96
C PHE A 123 1.97 -3.77 14.65
N ALA A 124 1.92 -4.22 13.41
CA ALA A 124 1.10 -5.36 12.99
C ALA A 124 1.53 -6.67 13.67
N VAL A 125 2.83 -6.86 13.90
CA VAL A 125 3.36 -8.02 14.67
C VAL A 125 2.77 -8.03 16.07
N GLY A 126 2.76 -6.89 16.78
CA GLY A 126 2.13 -6.75 18.09
C GLY A 126 0.63 -7.07 18.05
N LEU A 127 -0.08 -6.50 17.09
CA LEU A 127 -1.52 -6.73 16.89
C LEU A 127 -1.87 -8.19 16.60
N SER A 128 -0.98 -8.96 15.96
CA SER A 128 -1.23 -10.37 15.65
C SER A 128 -1.57 -11.23 16.88
N ARG A 129 -1.22 -10.75 18.09
CA ARG A 129 -1.52 -11.40 19.37
C ARG A 129 -2.67 -10.72 20.14
N GLN A 130 -3.26 -9.67 19.58
CA GLN A 130 -4.28 -8.85 20.24
C GLN A 130 -5.59 -8.79 19.44
N LEU A 131 -5.81 -9.72 18.50
CA LEU A 131 -7.05 -9.82 17.72
C LEU A 131 -8.14 -10.51 18.56
N HIS A 132 -8.55 -9.86 19.65
CA HIS A 132 -9.59 -10.35 20.55
C HIS A 132 -10.91 -9.59 20.36
N GLY A 133 -12.02 -10.20 20.80
CA GLY A 133 -13.33 -9.56 20.93
C GLY A 133 -13.75 -9.56 22.39
N PHE A 134 -14.91 -9.01 22.66
CA PHE A 134 -15.50 -8.96 23.99
C PHE A 134 -16.15 -10.31 24.37
N THR A 135 -16.10 -10.65 25.66
CA THR A 135 -16.90 -11.71 26.26
C THR A 135 -17.94 -11.05 27.14
N MET A 136 -19.22 -11.44 26.97
CA MET A 136 -20.37 -10.82 27.64
C MET A 136 -21.21 -11.87 28.35
N HIS A 137 -21.93 -11.45 29.40
CA HIS A 137 -22.94 -12.25 30.02
C HIS A 137 -24.23 -12.25 29.17
N SER A 138 -24.91 -13.39 29.13
CA SER A 138 -26.25 -13.52 28.52
C SER A 138 -27.32 -13.35 29.58
N GLU A 139 -28.45 -12.75 29.22
CA GLU A 139 -29.72 -12.78 29.99
C GLU A 139 -30.37 -14.16 30.05
N ARG A 140 -29.96 -15.08 29.16
CA ARG A 140 -30.52 -16.41 29.06
C ARG A 140 -29.67 -17.43 29.83
N PRO A 141 -30.30 -18.30 30.62
CA PRO A 141 -29.58 -19.40 31.28
C PRO A 141 -28.89 -20.30 30.25
N THR A 142 -27.73 -20.84 30.62
CA THR A 142 -26.94 -21.77 29.80
C THR A 142 -26.41 -21.21 28.46
N HIS A 143 -26.49 -19.89 28.24
CA HIS A 143 -25.97 -19.22 27.05
C HIS A 143 -24.62 -18.51 27.36
N ARG A 144 -23.71 -18.57 26.39
CA ARG A 144 -22.47 -17.82 26.40
C ARG A 144 -22.43 -16.90 25.19
N MET A 145 -22.00 -15.65 25.41
CA MET A 145 -21.86 -14.63 24.36
C MET A 145 -20.43 -14.15 24.27
N TYR A 146 -19.92 -14.06 23.05
CA TYR A 146 -18.62 -13.47 22.77
C TYR A 146 -18.57 -12.96 21.33
N GLU A 147 -17.69 -12.00 21.09
CA GLU A 147 -17.33 -11.53 19.75
C GLU A 147 -16.10 -12.26 19.24
N GLN A 148 -16.11 -12.58 17.97
CA GLN A 148 -14.97 -13.11 17.26
C GLN A 148 -14.85 -12.46 15.89
N TYR A 149 -13.69 -11.91 15.57
CA TYR A 149 -13.44 -11.29 14.27
C TYR A 149 -12.86 -12.32 13.30
N HIS A 150 -13.43 -12.38 12.11
CA HIS A 150 -13.00 -13.26 11.03
C HIS A 150 -12.43 -12.46 9.85
N PRO A 151 -11.47 -13.04 9.08
CA PRO A 151 -10.98 -12.42 7.86
C PRO A 151 -12.10 -12.12 6.87
N LEU A 152 -12.01 -10.97 6.21
CA LEU A 152 -12.99 -10.53 5.21
C LEU A 152 -12.86 -11.26 3.87
N GLY A 153 -11.63 -11.62 3.49
CA GLY A 153 -11.32 -12.23 2.20
C GLY A 153 -10.22 -11.51 1.43
N ILE A 154 -10.52 -11.11 0.20
CA ILE A 154 -9.60 -10.33 -0.63
C ILE A 154 -9.76 -8.85 -0.31
N VAL A 155 -8.69 -8.20 0.13
CA VAL A 155 -8.64 -6.74 0.31
C VAL A 155 -8.01 -6.11 -0.93
N GLY A 156 -8.73 -5.19 -1.57
CA GLY A 156 -8.16 -4.35 -2.62
C GLY A 156 -7.46 -3.13 -2.01
N ILE A 157 -6.30 -2.77 -2.55
CA ILE A 157 -5.53 -1.59 -2.12
C ILE A 157 -5.20 -0.76 -3.35
N ILE A 158 -5.70 0.47 -3.41
CA ILE A 158 -5.31 1.47 -4.41
C ILE A 158 -4.47 2.52 -3.70
N SER A 159 -3.21 2.69 -4.13
CA SER A 159 -2.31 3.69 -3.55
C SER A 159 -2.00 4.81 -4.53
N ALA A 160 -1.68 5.99 -3.98
CA ALA A 160 -1.35 7.18 -4.74
C ALA A 160 0.16 7.32 -4.95
N PHE A 161 0.56 8.14 -5.93
CA PHE A 161 1.96 8.32 -6.34
C PHE A 161 2.83 9.02 -5.30
N ASN A 162 2.23 9.86 -4.44
CA ASN A 162 2.96 10.70 -3.50
C ASN A 162 3.57 9.93 -2.32
N PHE A 163 3.02 8.75 -2.00
CA PHE A 163 3.57 7.77 -1.05
C PHE A 163 3.53 6.38 -1.71
N PRO A 164 4.45 6.12 -2.67
CA PRO A 164 4.38 4.96 -3.55
C PRO A 164 4.55 3.62 -2.84
N VAL A 165 5.10 3.59 -1.64
CA VAL A 165 5.38 2.34 -0.91
C VAL A 165 4.70 2.25 0.45
N ALA A 166 4.66 3.32 1.24
CA ALA A 166 4.15 3.30 2.60
C ALA A 166 2.65 2.97 2.67
N VAL A 167 1.83 3.62 1.85
CA VAL A 167 0.36 3.42 1.85
C VAL A 167 -0.01 1.96 1.61
N TRP A 168 0.71 1.26 0.72
CA TRP A 168 0.50 -0.18 0.54
C TRP A 168 0.83 -0.96 1.80
N SER A 169 1.97 -0.69 2.43
CA SER A 169 2.42 -1.44 3.60
C SER A 169 1.49 -1.24 4.81
N TRP A 170 0.96 -0.03 5.02
CA TRP A 170 -0.01 0.23 6.11
C TRP A 170 -1.24 -0.66 5.99
N ASN A 171 -1.70 -0.86 4.76
CA ASN A 171 -2.87 -1.70 4.51
C ASN A 171 -2.53 -3.20 4.55
N VAL A 172 -1.46 -3.60 3.87
CA VAL A 172 -1.18 -5.02 3.67
C VAL A 172 -0.69 -5.71 4.94
N ALA A 173 0.14 -5.04 5.77
CA ALA A 173 0.62 -5.62 7.02
C ALA A 173 -0.54 -5.94 7.97
N LEU A 174 -1.49 -5.02 8.11
CA LEU A 174 -2.70 -5.22 8.90
C LEU A 174 -3.64 -6.26 8.28
N ALA A 175 -3.84 -6.23 6.97
CA ALA A 175 -4.67 -7.22 6.27
C ALA A 175 -4.16 -8.65 6.49
N TRP A 176 -2.84 -8.87 6.41
CA TRP A 176 -2.26 -10.21 6.58
C TRP A 176 -2.38 -10.72 8.01
N VAL A 177 -2.08 -9.93 9.03
CA VAL A 177 -2.23 -10.40 10.42
C VAL A 177 -3.68 -10.73 10.74
N CYS A 178 -4.64 -10.03 10.11
CA CYS A 178 -6.07 -10.35 10.19
C CYS A 178 -6.49 -11.57 9.34
N GLY A 179 -5.58 -12.17 8.55
CA GLY A 179 -5.86 -13.36 7.73
C GLY A 179 -6.46 -13.08 6.36
N ASN A 180 -6.43 -11.84 5.90
CA ASN A 180 -6.86 -11.45 4.56
C ASN A 180 -5.73 -11.63 3.55
N VAL A 181 -6.09 -11.76 2.28
CA VAL A 181 -5.16 -11.68 1.14
C VAL A 181 -5.34 -10.33 0.45
N ALA A 182 -4.30 -9.82 -0.22
CA ALA A 182 -4.33 -8.46 -0.74
C ALA A 182 -4.02 -8.39 -2.24
N ILE A 183 -4.73 -7.50 -2.94
CA ILE A 183 -4.44 -7.11 -4.32
C ILE A 183 -4.11 -5.62 -4.32
N TRP A 184 -2.91 -5.28 -4.72
CA TRP A 184 -2.41 -3.91 -4.80
C TRP A 184 -2.45 -3.36 -6.23
N LYS A 185 -3.11 -2.22 -6.41
CA LYS A 185 -3.02 -1.38 -7.61
C LYS A 185 -2.31 -0.08 -7.23
N PRO A 186 -1.02 0.07 -7.51
CA PRO A 186 -0.29 1.32 -7.29
C PRO A 186 -0.68 2.39 -8.31
N SER A 187 -0.16 3.61 -8.13
CA SER A 187 -0.24 4.64 -9.16
C SER A 187 0.62 4.27 -10.36
N GLU A 188 0.10 4.54 -11.56
CA GLU A 188 0.82 4.40 -12.83
C GLU A 188 2.02 5.36 -12.97
N LYS A 189 2.12 6.37 -12.09
CA LYS A 189 3.22 7.33 -12.08
C LYS A 189 4.47 6.83 -11.36
N THR A 190 4.34 5.83 -10.50
CA THR A 190 5.43 5.30 -9.68
C THR A 190 5.41 3.77 -9.66
N PRO A 191 5.45 3.13 -10.84
CA PRO A 191 5.28 1.69 -10.94
C PRO A 191 6.51 0.89 -10.45
N LEU A 192 7.72 1.42 -10.57
CA LEU A 192 8.96 0.69 -10.24
C LEU A 192 9.09 0.49 -8.73
N CYS A 193 8.67 1.46 -7.92
CA CYS A 193 8.58 1.31 -6.46
C CYS A 193 7.73 0.09 -6.09
N SER A 194 6.59 -0.10 -6.76
CA SER A 194 5.72 -1.24 -6.51
C SER A 194 6.34 -2.59 -6.90
N ILE A 195 7.07 -2.62 -8.01
CA ILE A 195 7.78 -3.83 -8.47
C ILE A 195 8.82 -4.25 -7.42
N ILE A 196 9.63 -3.30 -6.93
CA ILE A 196 10.66 -3.61 -5.93
C ILE A 196 10.03 -4.09 -4.62
N CYS A 197 9.04 -3.38 -4.07
CA CYS A 197 8.32 -3.83 -2.89
C CYS A 197 7.80 -5.26 -3.05
N LYS A 198 7.25 -5.55 -4.23
CA LYS A 198 6.70 -6.87 -4.54
C LYS A 198 7.76 -7.95 -4.66
N LYS A 199 8.94 -7.62 -5.16
CA LYS A 199 10.08 -8.55 -5.19
C LYS A 199 10.60 -8.84 -3.79
N ILE A 200 10.76 -7.80 -2.95
CA ILE A 200 11.19 -7.95 -1.54
C ILE A 200 10.24 -8.88 -0.78
N ILE A 201 8.93 -8.64 -0.83
CA ILE A 201 7.99 -9.50 -0.12
C ILE A 201 7.86 -10.88 -0.76
N GLY A 202 8.03 -10.97 -2.07
CA GLY A 202 8.02 -12.24 -2.80
C GLY A 202 9.08 -13.23 -2.32
N GLU A 203 10.26 -12.74 -1.91
CA GLU A 203 11.30 -13.55 -1.27
C GLU A 203 10.79 -14.14 0.04
N VAL A 204 10.24 -13.33 0.93
CA VAL A 204 9.72 -13.78 2.24
C VAL A 204 8.59 -14.79 2.06
N LEU A 205 7.66 -14.54 1.13
CA LEU A 205 6.56 -15.46 0.88
C LEU A 205 7.06 -16.82 0.37
N LYS A 206 8.04 -16.80 -0.51
CA LYS A 206 8.66 -18.03 -1.05
C LYS A 206 9.44 -18.80 0.01
N GLU A 207 10.22 -18.11 0.85
CA GLU A 207 11.00 -18.72 1.94
C GLU A 207 10.12 -19.39 3.01
N ASN A 208 8.85 -19.00 3.09
CA ASN A 208 7.88 -19.53 4.06
C ASN A 208 6.78 -20.40 3.41
N ASP A 209 6.95 -20.84 2.16
CA ASP A 209 5.99 -21.67 1.41
C ASP A 209 4.56 -21.08 1.38
N ILE A 210 4.45 -19.74 1.40
CA ILE A 210 3.16 -19.06 1.35
C ILE A 210 2.58 -19.15 -0.07
N PRO A 211 1.30 -19.54 -0.21
CA PRO A 211 0.70 -19.76 -1.53
C PRO A 211 0.65 -18.49 -2.38
N GLU A 212 0.79 -18.67 -3.70
CA GLU A 212 0.51 -17.63 -4.68
C GLU A 212 -0.91 -17.08 -4.49
N GLY A 213 -1.06 -15.77 -4.51
CA GLY A 213 -2.36 -15.09 -4.32
C GLY A 213 -2.55 -14.41 -2.96
N VAL A 214 -1.67 -14.63 -1.99
CA VAL A 214 -1.71 -13.94 -0.69
C VAL A 214 -1.34 -12.46 -0.85
N SER A 215 -0.34 -12.17 -1.66
CA SER A 215 0.07 -10.81 -2.00
C SER A 215 0.11 -10.67 -3.51
N CYS A 216 -0.82 -9.94 -4.09
CA CYS A 216 -0.88 -9.70 -5.53
C CYS A 216 -0.57 -8.24 -5.87
N LEU A 217 0.00 -8.04 -7.07
CA LEU A 217 0.24 -6.75 -7.68
C LEU A 217 -0.42 -6.70 -9.04
N ILE A 218 -1.05 -5.58 -9.37
CA ILE A 218 -1.53 -5.28 -10.72
C ILE A 218 -1.31 -3.79 -11.03
N ASN A 219 -0.29 -3.49 -11.81
CA ASN A 219 -0.07 -2.16 -12.36
C ASN A 219 -1.03 -1.91 -13.53
N GLY A 220 -1.44 -0.67 -13.68
CA GLY A 220 -2.31 -0.22 -14.76
C GLY A 220 -2.97 1.11 -14.46
N ASP A 221 -3.76 1.60 -15.40
CA ASP A 221 -4.46 2.87 -15.34
C ASP A 221 -5.72 2.81 -14.42
N TYR A 222 -6.58 3.81 -14.57
CA TYR A 222 -7.85 3.89 -13.82
C TYR A 222 -8.80 2.73 -14.12
N LYS A 223 -8.72 2.06 -15.28
CA LYS A 223 -9.59 0.91 -15.64
C LYS A 223 -9.37 -0.27 -14.69
N ILE A 224 -8.12 -0.51 -14.28
CA ILE A 224 -7.83 -1.51 -13.25
C ILE A 224 -8.44 -1.11 -11.91
N GLY A 225 -8.38 0.17 -11.53
CA GLY A 225 -9.07 0.70 -10.34
C GLY A 225 -10.58 0.49 -10.38
N GLU A 226 -11.20 0.65 -11.55
CA GLU A 226 -12.61 0.37 -11.76
C GLU A 226 -12.95 -1.12 -11.59
N MET A 227 -12.13 -2.02 -12.15
CA MET A 227 -12.30 -3.46 -11.98
C MET A 227 -12.25 -3.87 -10.51
N LEU A 228 -11.31 -3.30 -9.72
CA LEU A 228 -11.24 -3.50 -8.27
C LEU A 228 -12.52 -3.02 -7.57
N SER A 229 -13.00 -1.81 -7.92
CA SER A 229 -14.18 -1.20 -7.30
C SER A 229 -15.47 -1.97 -7.58
N GLN A 230 -15.60 -2.52 -8.79
CA GLN A 230 -16.79 -3.24 -9.23
C GLN A 230 -16.81 -4.72 -8.82
N SER A 231 -15.65 -5.28 -8.46
CA SER A 231 -15.52 -6.72 -8.17
C SER A 231 -16.23 -7.11 -6.86
N LYS A 232 -17.26 -7.94 -6.96
CA LYS A 232 -17.94 -8.55 -5.80
C LYS A 232 -17.03 -9.48 -4.98
N SER A 233 -15.88 -9.88 -5.54
CA SER A 233 -14.89 -10.72 -4.87
C SER A 233 -14.00 -9.96 -3.89
N ILE A 234 -14.10 -8.62 -3.85
CA ILE A 234 -13.30 -7.74 -3.00
C ILE A 234 -14.23 -7.07 -1.97
N PRO A 235 -14.46 -7.67 -0.81
CA PRO A 235 -15.38 -7.13 0.21
C PRO A 235 -14.94 -5.78 0.77
N LEU A 236 -13.63 -5.51 0.82
CA LEU A 236 -13.06 -4.25 1.29
C LEU A 236 -12.10 -3.68 0.24
N LEU A 237 -12.30 -2.42 -0.13
CA LEU A 237 -11.38 -1.65 -0.96
C LEU A 237 -10.85 -0.44 -0.18
N SER A 238 -9.54 -0.45 0.12
CA SER A 238 -8.83 0.72 0.64
C SER A 238 -8.29 1.52 -0.53
N ALA A 239 -8.61 2.80 -0.60
CA ALA A 239 -8.20 3.66 -1.71
C ALA A 239 -7.70 5.03 -1.21
N THR A 240 -6.45 5.34 -1.57
CA THR A 240 -5.82 6.63 -1.30
C THR A 240 -5.66 7.41 -2.60
N GLY A 241 -6.14 8.65 -2.63
CA GLY A 241 -6.03 9.49 -3.82
C GLY A 241 -6.87 10.76 -3.76
N SER A 242 -7.34 11.24 -4.92
CA SER A 242 -8.13 12.46 -4.99
C SER A 242 -9.56 12.27 -4.47
N THR A 243 -10.17 13.34 -3.95
CA THR A 243 -11.59 13.34 -3.56
C THR A 243 -12.51 12.91 -4.70
N ARG A 244 -12.19 13.30 -5.95
CA ARG A 244 -12.92 12.85 -7.13
C ARG A 244 -12.89 11.33 -7.29
N MET A 245 -11.71 10.72 -7.18
CA MET A 245 -11.54 9.27 -7.24
C MET A 245 -12.30 8.59 -6.08
N GLY A 246 -12.19 9.14 -4.86
CA GLY A 246 -12.87 8.59 -3.68
C GLY A 246 -14.38 8.55 -3.83
N LYS A 247 -15.01 9.59 -4.40
CA LYS A 247 -16.46 9.61 -4.69
C LYS A 247 -16.85 8.50 -5.66
N ILE A 248 -16.11 8.31 -6.75
CA ILE A 248 -16.37 7.26 -7.75
C ILE A 248 -16.21 5.87 -7.13
N VAL A 249 -15.15 5.65 -6.36
CA VAL A 249 -14.91 4.37 -5.68
C VAL A 249 -16.02 4.08 -4.67
N SER A 250 -16.39 5.06 -3.84
CA SER A 250 -17.46 4.93 -2.85
C SER A 250 -18.79 4.53 -3.49
N GLU A 251 -19.18 5.20 -4.58
CA GLU A 251 -20.39 4.89 -5.34
C GLU A 251 -20.38 3.45 -5.86
N LYS A 252 -19.31 3.05 -6.58
CA LYS A 252 -19.21 1.73 -7.19
C LYS A 252 -19.16 0.60 -6.15
N VAL A 253 -18.43 0.79 -5.05
CA VAL A 253 -18.33 -0.19 -3.97
C VAL A 253 -19.63 -0.25 -3.16
N GLY A 254 -20.25 0.91 -2.86
CA GLY A 254 -21.53 0.99 -2.16
C GLY A 254 -22.67 0.32 -2.93
N ALA A 255 -22.73 0.47 -4.26
CA ALA A 255 -23.71 -0.17 -5.12
C ALA A 255 -23.72 -1.70 -5.03
N ARG A 256 -22.63 -2.32 -4.61
CA ARG A 256 -22.52 -3.78 -4.37
C ARG A 256 -22.47 -4.18 -2.89
N LEU A 257 -22.78 -3.24 -1.98
CA LEU A 257 -22.74 -3.40 -0.53
C LEU A 257 -21.34 -3.80 0.00
N GLY A 258 -20.28 -3.38 -0.68
CA GLY A 258 -18.89 -3.53 -0.22
C GLY A 258 -18.50 -2.45 0.77
N LYS A 259 -17.35 -2.64 1.41
CA LYS A 259 -16.76 -1.67 2.36
C LYS A 259 -15.65 -0.87 1.68
N THR A 260 -15.53 0.41 2.03
CA THR A 260 -14.42 1.28 1.62
C THR A 260 -13.70 1.84 2.82
N LEU A 261 -12.38 2.04 2.66
CA LEU A 261 -11.54 2.87 3.51
C LEU A 261 -10.92 3.90 2.57
N LEU A 262 -11.26 5.17 2.76
CA LEU A 262 -10.89 6.22 1.80
C LEU A 262 -10.01 7.27 2.48
N GLU A 263 -8.78 7.40 2.01
CA GLU A 263 -7.83 8.44 2.36
C GLU A 263 -7.71 9.42 1.20
N LEU A 264 -8.24 10.63 1.39
CA LEU A 264 -8.48 11.58 0.30
C LEU A 264 -7.70 12.88 0.49
N GLY A 265 -7.84 13.81 -0.46
CA GLY A 265 -7.21 15.11 -0.40
C GLY A 265 -7.80 16.02 0.67
N GLY A 266 -7.05 17.05 1.04
CA GLY A 266 -7.45 18.05 2.01
C GLY A 266 -7.10 19.46 1.54
N ASN A 267 -7.66 20.47 2.25
CA ASN A 267 -7.35 21.88 2.10
C ASN A 267 -6.97 22.45 3.48
N ASN A 268 -5.84 21.98 3.99
CA ASN A 268 -5.43 22.14 5.38
C ASN A 268 -4.96 23.57 5.67
N ALA A 269 -5.19 24.00 6.91
CA ALA A 269 -4.84 25.35 7.35
C ALA A 269 -3.97 25.32 8.62
N ILE A 270 -3.10 26.33 8.73
CA ILE A 270 -2.48 26.73 9.99
C ILE A 270 -3.16 28.03 10.41
N ILE A 271 -3.63 28.10 11.65
CA ILE A 271 -4.23 29.28 12.24
C ILE A 271 -3.23 29.87 13.22
N VAL A 272 -2.86 31.14 12.98
CA VAL A 272 -1.87 31.89 13.78
C VAL A 272 -2.60 32.90 14.62
N THR A 273 -2.64 32.65 15.94
CA THR A 273 -3.24 33.57 16.93
C THR A 273 -2.25 34.67 17.32
N PRO A 274 -2.71 35.77 18.00
CA PRO A 274 -1.81 36.82 18.47
C PRO A 274 -0.67 36.34 19.38
N ASP A 275 -0.90 35.25 20.13
CA ASP A 275 0.04 34.73 21.11
C ASP A 275 0.93 33.59 20.51
N ALA A 276 0.86 33.36 19.20
CA ALA A 276 1.61 32.29 18.56
C ALA A 276 3.12 32.59 18.55
N ASP A 277 3.93 31.54 18.78
CA ASP A 277 5.37 31.58 18.52
C ASP A 277 5.60 31.64 17.01
N LEU A 278 5.93 32.85 16.50
CA LEU A 278 6.11 33.08 15.06
C LEU A 278 7.29 32.32 14.48
N LYS A 279 8.34 32.03 15.24
CA LYS A 279 9.50 31.27 14.76
C LYS A 279 9.11 29.81 14.52
N MET A 280 8.45 29.19 15.49
CA MET A 280 7.93 27.83 15.35
C MET A 280 6.86 27.74 14.25
N THR A 281 5.95 28.72 14.18
CA THR A 281 4.91 28.82 13.16
C THR A 281 5.53 28.86 11.76
N MET A 282 6.55 29.69 11.54
CA MET A 282 7.23 29.79 10.26
C MET A 282 7.86 28.46 9.84
N MET A 283 8.60 27.82 10.73
CA MET A 283 9.22 26.50 10.46
C MET A 283 8.17 25.45 10.13
N GLY A 284 7.11 25.35 10.94
CA GLY A 284 6.01 24.43 10.71
C GLY A 284 5.25 24.69 9.41
N THR A 285 5.05 25.97 9.06
CA THR A 285 4.39 26.37 7.80
C THR A 285 5.21 25.97 6.59
N VAL A 286 6.52 26.26 6.59
CA VAL A 286 7.42 25.90 5.48
C VAL A 286 7.43 24.38 5.31
N PHE A 287 7.68 23.63 6.37
CA PHE A 287 7.68 22.17 6.31
C PHE A 287 6.35 21.60 5.83
N GLY A 288 5.23 22.10 6.39
CA GLY A 288 3.89 21.65 6.01
C GLY A 288 3.51 21.98 4.56
N ALA A 289 4.06 23.09 4.01
CA ALA A 289 3.78 23.50 2.64
C ALA A 289 4.61 22.76 1.59
N VAL A 290 5.90 22.51 1.86
CA VAL A 290 6.85 21.99 0.85
C VAL A 290 7.16 20.50 1.02
N GLY A 291 6.87 19.90 2.17
CA GLY A 291 7.07 18.48 2.41
C GLY A 291 6.44 17.61 1.32
N THR A 292 7.16 16.58 0.85
CA THR A 292 6.76 15.73 -0.28
C THR A 292 6.44 16.56 -1.54
N CYS A 293 7.26 17.57 -1.83
CA CYS A 293 7.08 18.52 -2.93
C CYS A 293 5.70 19.23 -2.89
N GLY A 294 5.15 19.48 -1.69
CA GLY A 294 3.83 20.06 -1.51
C GLY A 294 2.66 19.15 -1.92
N GLN A 295 2.90 17.83 -2.04
CA GLN A 295 1.93 16.88 -2.59
C GLN A 295 1.36 15.89 -1.54
N ARG A 296 1.34 16.28 -0.25
CA ARG A 296 0.64 15.50 0.78
C ARG A 296 -0.85 15.84 0.81
N CYS A 297 -1.68 14.88 1.21
CA CYS A 297 -3.05 15.14 1.61
C CYS A 297 -3.13 16.15 2.76
N THR A 298 -2.11 16.22 3.61
CA THR A 298 -1.95 17.10 4.77
C THR A 298 -1.14 18.37 4.47
N SER A 299 -0.71 18.64 3.23
CA SER A 299 0.03 19.87 2.90
C SER A 299 -0.72 21.11 3.35
N THR A 300 -0.02 22.04 4.01
CA THR A 300 -0.57 23.34 4.37
C THR A 300 -0.90 24.13 3.10
N ARG A 301 -2.18 24.41 2.90
CA ARG A 301 -2.71 25.16 1.74
C ARG A 301 -3.09 26.58 2.10
N ARG A 302 -3.40 26.82 3.36
CA ARG A 302 -3.86 28.12 3.85
C ARG A 302 -3.14 28.47 5.13
N LEU A 303 -2.71 29.73 5.22
CA LEU A 303 -2.20 30.34 6.45
C LEU A 303 -3.18 31.45 6.84
N ILE A 304 -3.86 31.27 7.96
CA ILE A 304 -4.84 32.24 8.49
C ILE A 304 -4.17 32.96 9.65
N VAL A 305 -3.85 34.22 9.45
CA VAL A 305 -3.06 35.03 10.38
C VAL A 305 -3.93 36.09 11.01
N HIS A 306 -3.78 36.28 12.32
CA HIS A 306 -4.40 37.37 13.07
C HIS A 306 -3.91 38.73 12.54
#